data_fe76b114bc6e23d53371c6f90a84062a
#
_entry.id   fe76b114bc6e23d53371c6f90a84062a
#
_cell.length_a   1.000
_cell.length_b   1.000
_cell.length_c   1.000
_cell.angle_alpha   90.00
_cell.angle_beta   90.00
_cell.angle_gamma   90.00
#
_symmetry.space_group_name_H-M   'P 1'
#
loop_
_entity.id
_entity.type
_entity.pdbx_description
1 polymer ?
#
loop_
_entity_poly.entity_id
_entity_poly.type
_entity_poly.pdbx_seq_one_letter_code
_entity_poly.pdbx_strand_id
1 'polypeptide(L)'
;MLCALTVRKLKPGTFEQFREAFMEGEGEAPMPAGSQFFMVRNTETPHEVICFGLFDGTLEELRSSDLYSGYDEQLNKVAPFIEAVGTDGMYEVVEHQTA
;
A
#
# COMPACT_ATOMS: atom_id res chain seq x y z
N MET A 1 5.93 3.63 15.29
CA MET A 1 5.17 3.80 14.03
C MET A 1 5.71 2.85 12.99
N LEU A 2 4.81 2.16 12.31
CA LEU A 2 5.14 1.22 11.26
C LEU A 2 4.83 1.79 9.89
N CYS A 3 5.61 1.38 8.89
CA CYS A 3 5.38 1.68 7.50
C CYS A 3 5.21 0.37 6.73
N ALA A 4 4.02 0.12 6.22
CA ALA A 4 3.77 -0.97 5.30
C ALA A 4 4.04 -0.45 3.89
N LEU A 5 5.01 -1.01 3.18
CA LEU A 5 5.47 -0.45 1.91
C LEU A 5 5.59 -1.52 0.85
N THR A 6 5.06 -1.24 -0.34
CA THR A 6 5.17 -2.12 -1.50
C THR A 6 5.55 -1.31 -2.73
N VAL A 7 6.59 -1.75 -3.42
CA VAL A 7 7.01 -1.18 -4.70
C VAL A 7 6.61 -2.14 -5.80
N ARG A 8 5.77 -1.67 -6.73
CA ARG A 8 5.25 -2.49 -7.83
C ARG A 8 5.59 -1.86 -9.16
N LYS A 9 5.91 -2.72 -10.12
CA LYS A 9 6.01 -2.34 -11.51
C LYS A 9 4.74 -2.80 -12.21
N LEU A 10 4.00 -1.86 -12.80
CA LEU A 10 2.76 -2.17 -13.47
C LEU A 10 2.98 -2.46 -14.94
N LYS A 11 2.06 -3.21 -15.54
CA LYS A 11 2.02 -3.38 -16.98
C LYS A 11 1.75 -2.03 -17.65
N PRO A 12 2.32 -1.76 -18.83
CA PRO A 12 2.11 -0.47 -19.50
C PRO A 12 0.64 -0.13 -19.67
N GLY A 13 0.27 1.11 -19.35
CA GLY A 13 -1.07 1.62 -19.58
C GLY A 13 -2.13 1.16 -18.59
N THR A 14 -1.74 0.51 -17.48
CA THR A 14 -2.71 -0.06 -16.52
C THR A 14 -2.82 0.71 -15.19
N PHE A 15 -2.19 1.87 -15.07
CA PHE A 15 -2.18 2.60 -13.80
C PHE A 15 -3.57 2.92 -13.28
N GLU A 16 -4.45 3.44 -14.13
CA GLU A 16 -5.79 3.81 -13.69
C GLU A 16 -6.60 2.59 -13.24
N GLN A 17 -6.50 1.48 -13.95
CA GLN A 17 -7.16 0.25 -13.57
C GLN A 17 -6.61 -0.29 -12.24
N PHE A 18 -5.29 -0.23 -12.06
CA PHE A 18 -4.66 -0.60 -10.79
C PHE A 18 -5.17 0.26 -9.65
N ARG A 19 -5.16 1.58 -9.84
CA ARG A 19 -5.60 2.53 -8.83
C ARG A 19 -7.06 2.28 -8.43
N GLU A 20 -7.94 2.13 -9.40
CA GLU A 20 -9.36 1.86 -9.14
C GLU A 20 -9.56 0.54 -8.38
N ALA A 21 -8.91 -0.52 -8.81
CA ALA A 21 -9.01 -1.82 -8.16
C ALA A 21 -8.44 -1.79 -6.73
N PHE A 22 -7.35 -1.05 -6.52
CA PHE A 22 -6.73 -0.92 -5.21
C PHE A 22 -7.63 -0.15 -4.24
N MET A 23 -8.20 0.97 -4.68
CA MET A 23 -9.02 1.82 -3.84
C MET A 23 -10.41 1.26 -3.59
N GLU A 24 -10.91 0.38 -4.45
CA GLU A 24 -12.22 -0.25 -4.29
C GLU A 24 -12.36 -1.03 -2.98
N GLY A 25 -11.27 -1.67 -2.54
CA GLY A 25 -11.26 -2.44 -1.29
C GLY A 25 -11.20 -1.60 -0.02
N GLU A 26 -10.86 -0.32 -0.10
CA GLU A 26 -10.68 0.53 1.08
C GLU A 26 -12.00 0.99 1.72
N GLY A 27 -13.10 0.96 0.98
CA GLY A 27 -14.39 1.43 1.49
C GLY A 27 -15.04 0.52 2.53
N GLU A 28 -14.57 -0.71 2.67
CA GLU A 28 -15.19 -1.72 3.55
C GLU A 28 -14.57 -1.79 4.94
N ALA A 29 -13.31 -1.38 5.11
CA ALA A 29 -12.63 -1.38 6.39
C ALA A 29 -12.07 0.01 6.66
N PRO A 30 -12.60 0.73 7.66
CA PRO A 30 -12.05 2.05 7.99
C PRO A 30 -10.62 1.92 8.48
N MET A 31 -9.76 2.85 8.05
CA MET A 31 -8.38 2.89 8.51
C MET A 31 -8.36 3.22 10.01
N PRO A 32 -7.44 2.62 10.77
CA PRO A 32 -7.27 2.97 12.18
C PRO A 32 -7.00 4.46 12.36
N ALA A 33 -7.48 5.03 13.47
CA ALA A 33 -7.26 6.44 13.77
C ALA A 33 -5.75 6.75 13.79
N GLY A 34 -5.35 7.86 13.16
CA GLY A 34 -3.94 8.26 13.07
C GLY A 34 -3.18 7.62 11.92
N SER A 35 -3.81 6.71 11.17
CA SER A 35 -3.17 6.10 10.00
C SER A 35 -3.18 7.03 8.80
N GLN A 36 -2.18 6.84 7.94
CA GLN A 36 -2.07 7.57 6.67
C GLN A 36 -1.74 6.58 5.57
N PHE A 37 -2.25 6.83 4.37
CA PHE A 37 -1.96 6.01 3.21
C PHE A 37 -1.52 6.89 2.04
N PHE A 38 -0.49 6.45 1.32
CA PHE A 38 0.04 7.15 0.17
C PHE A 38 0.21 6.19 -0.99
N MET A 39 -0.22 6.63 -2.17
CA MET A 39 0.10 5.98 -3.42
C MET A 39 0.86 6.99 -4.25
N VAL A 40 2.12 6.70 -4.56
CA VAL A 40 2.98 7.59 -5.31
C VAL A 40 3.47 6.91 -6.58
N ARG A 41 3.71 7.70 -7.61
CA ARG A 41 4.14 7.19 -8.90
C ARG A 41 5.44 7.87 -9.28
N ASN A 42 6.39 7.10 -9.81
CA ASN A 42 7.67 7.62 -10.25
C ASN A 42 7.45 8.60 -11.40
N THR A 43 7.99 9.82 -11.27
CA THR A 43 7.80 10.86 -12.27
C THR A 43 8.52 10.59 -13.60
N GLU A 44 9.60 9.81 -13.56
CA GLU A 44 10.38 9.45 -14.74
C GLU A 44 9.97 8.10 -15.33
N THR A 45 9.48 7.20 -14.48
CA THR A 45 9.06 5.86 -14.85
C THR A 45 7.62 5.64 -14.35
N PRO A 46 6.60 6.14 -15.09
CA PRO A 46 5.22 6.17 -14.57
C PRO A 46 4.58 4.83 -14.26
N HIS A 47 5.17 3.71 -14.71
CA HIS A 47 4.67 2.38 -14.39
C HIS A 47 5.22 1.83 -13.07
N GLU A 48 6.11 2.56 -12.40
CA GLU A 48 6.56 2.22 -11.05
C GLU A 48 5.71 2.94 -10.02
N VAL A 49 5.05 2.18 -9.15
CA VAL A 49 4.13 2.70 -8.15
C VAL A 49 4.56 2.21 -6.77
N ILE A 50 4.60 3.12 -5.82
CA ILE A 50 4.91 2.79 -4.43
C ILE A 50 3.66 3.09 -3.61
N CYS A 51 3.18 2.07 -2.89
CA CYS A 51 2.08 2.23 -1.95
C CYS A 51 2.65 2.06 -0.54
N PHE A 52 2.37 3.00 0.35
CA PHE A 52 2.78 2.84 1.73
C PHE A 52 1.75 3.41 2.69
N GLY A 53 1.61 2.72 3.81
CA GLY A 53 0.74 3.15 4.90
C GLY A 53 1.57 3.36 6.16
N LEU A 54 1.24 4.41 6.92
CA LEU A 54 1.85 4.70 8.20
C LEU A 54 0.82 4.40 9.29
N PHE A 55 1.23 3.61 10.29
CA PHE A 55 0.35 3.14 11.35
C PHE A 55 1.00 3.35 12.71
N ASP A 56 0.22 3.89 13.65
CA ASP A 56 0.63 3.92 15.05
C ASP A 56 0.39 2.54 15.65
N GLY A 57 1.32 2.08 16.48
CA GLY A 57 1.20 0.80 17.17
C GLY A 57 2.28 -0.19 16.79
N THR A 58 2.07 -1.44 17.17
CA THR A 58 3.02 -2.52 16.96
C THR A 58 2.63 -3.37 15.76
N LEU A 59 3.58 -4.16 15.27
CA LEU A 59 3.33 -5.11 14.19
C LEU A 59 2.26 -6.14 14.59
N GLU A 60 2.26 -6.57 15.84
CA GLU A 60 1.28 -7.51 16.36
C GLU A 60 -0.15 -6.92 16.33
N GLU A 61 -0.29 -5.67 16.76
CA GLU A 61 -1.57 -4.97 16.70
C GLU A 61 -2.08 -4.84 15.27
N LEU A 62 -1.20 -4.53 14.33
CA LEU A 62 -1.56 -4.40 12.92
C LEU A 62 -2.02 -5.74 12.34
N ARG A 63 -1.29 -6.83 12.64
CA ARG A 63 -1.63 -8.17 12.14
C ARG A 63 -2.97 -8.68 12.65
N SER A 64 -3.40 -8.28 13.82
CA SER A 64 -4.69 -8.65 14.37
C SER A 64 -5.82 -7.72 13.97
N SER A 65 -5.54 -6.68 13.16
CA SER A 65 -6.56 -5.73 12.70
C SER A 65 -7.32 -6.26 11.48
N ASP A 66 -8.53 -5.77 11.28
CA ASP A 66 -9.35 -6.09 10.10
C ASP A 66 -8.71 -5.62 8.79
N LEU A 67 -7.91 -4.56 8.86
CA LEU A 67 -7.21 -4.03 7.71
C LEU A 67 -6.25 -5.06 7.09
N TYR A 68 -5.55 -5.81 7.94
CA TYR A 68 -4.61 -6.83 7.48
C TYR A 68 -5.32 -8.05 6.89
N SER A 69 -6.48 -8.42 7.44
CA SER A 69 -7.23 -9.60 6.98
C SER A 69 -7.79 -9.46 5.56
N GLY A 70 -8.03 -8.23 5.09
CA GLY A 70 -8.51 -7.98 3.73
C GLY A 70 -7.42 -7.85 2.68
N TYR A 71 -6.16 -7.96 3.08
CA TYR A 71 -5.03 -7.68 2.20
C TYR A 71 -4.90 -8.68 1.04
N ASP A 72 -5.13 -9.96 1.30
CA ASP A 72 -5.03 -10.99 0.27
C ASP A 72 -6.07 -10.80 -0.84
N GLU A 73 -7.29 -10.42 -0.49
CA GLU A 73 -8.34 -10.12 -1.47
C GLU A 73 -7.96 -8.93 -2.33
N GLN A 74 -7.41 -7.90 -1.71
CA GLN A 74 -6.95 -6.71 -2.42
C GLN A 74 -5.83 -7.06 -3.40
N LEU A 75 -4.86 -7.89 -2.99
CA LEU A 75 -3.79 -8.35 -3.87
C LEU A 75 -4.34 -9.08 -5.09
N ASN A 76 -5.36 -9.93 -4.91
CA ASN A 76 -5.97 -10.65 -6.02
C ASN A 76 -6.65 -9.72 -7.03
N LYS A 77 -7.25 -8.63 -6.56
CA LYS A 77 -7.90 -7.64 -7.43
C LYS A 77 -6.90 -6.89 -8.31
N VAL A 78 -5.71 -6.61 -7.78
CA VAL A 78 -4.71 -5.81 -8.50
C VAL A 78 -3.71 -6.66 -9.28
N ALA A 79 -3.61 -7.94 -8.99
CA ALA A 79 -2.64 -8.85 -9.62
C ALA A 79 -2.62 -8.79 -11.16
N PRO A 80 -3.76 -8.68 -11.87
CA PRO A 80 -3.73 -8.62 -13.34
C PRO A 80 -2.94 -7.45 -13.91
N PHE A 81 -2.76 -6.39 -13.15
CA PHE A 81 -2.10 -5.16 -13.61
C PHE A 81 -0.63 -5.08 -13.22
N ILE A 82 -0.14 -6.03 -12.45
CA ILE A 82 1.21 -6.01 -11.91
C ILE A 82 2.14 -6.86 -12.77
N GLU A 83 3.25 -6.27 -13.22
CA GLU A 83 4.31 -6.98 -13.93
C GLU A 83 5.30 -7.60 -12.96
N ALA A 84 5.68 -6.85 -11.92
CA ALA A 84 6.64 -7.31 -10.93
C ALA A 84 6.46 -6.58 -9.60
N VAL A 85 6.81 -7.26 -8.51
CA VAL A 85 6.89 -6.67 -7.18
C VAL A 85 8.36 -6.58 -6.81
N GLY A 86 8.85 -5.35 -6.58
CA GLY A 86 10.24 -5.13 -6.20
C GLY A 86 10.48 -5.30 -4.71
N THR A 87 9.68 -4.63 -3.90
CA THR A 87 9.79 -4.64 -2.44
C THR A 87 8.39 -4.76 -1.86
N ASP A 88 8.27 -5.60 -0.83
CA ASP A 88 7.02 -5.74 -0.09
C ASP A 88 7.39 -6.08 1.34
N GLY A 89 7.13 -5.18 2.26
CA GLY A 89 7.53 -5.41 3.65
C GLY A 89 6.97 -4.42 4.64
N MET A 90 7.19 -4.75 5.91
CA MET A 90 6.90 -3.90 7.04
C MET A 90 8.19 -3.31 7.56
N TYR A 91 8.18 -1.99 7.76
CA TYR A 91 9.35 -1.25 8.19
C TYR A 91 9.01 -0.44 9.42
N GLU A 92 9.98 -0.28 10.30
CA GLU A 92 9.86 0.62 11.44
C GLU A 92 10.29 2.02 11.02
N VAL A 93 9.46 3.01 11.35
CA VAL A 93 9.85 4.41 11.14
C VAL A 93 10.81 4.81 12.24
N VAL A 94 12.07 5.05 11.88
CA VAL A 94 13.13 5.36 12.86
C VAL A 94 13.36 6.86 13.02
N GLU A 95 12.90 7.67 12.08
CA GLU A 95 13.00 9.11 12.16
C GLU A 95 11.93 9.75 11.28
N HIS A 96 11.28 10.78 11.80
CA HIS A 96 10.27 11.55 11.08
C HIS A 96 10.45 13.03 11.45
N GLN A 97 10.70 13.84 10.44
CA GLN A 97 10.88 15.28 10.62
C GLN A 97 9.85 16.04 9.78
N THR A 98 9.34 17.12 10.33
CA THR A 98 8.44 18.04 9.63
C THR A 98 9.08 19.44 9.60
N ALA A 99 8.92 20.11 8.47
CA ALA A 99 9.42 21.48 8.33
C ALA A 99 8.53 22.47 9.08
#